data_4d526abcc10a5d99c5f80961da11dc85
#
_entry.id   4d526abcc10a5d99c5f80961da11dc85
#
_cell.length_a   1.000
_cell.length_b   1.000
_cell.length_c   1.000
_cell.angle_alpha   90.00
_cell.angle_beta   90.00
_cell.angle_gamma   90.00
#
_symmetry.space_group_name_H-M   'P 1'
#
loop_
_entity.id
_entity.type
_entity.pdbx_description
1 polymer ?
#
loop_
_entity_poly.entity_id
_entity_poly.type
_entity_poly.pdbx_seq_one_letter_code
_entity_poly.pdbx_strand_id
1 'polypeptide(L)'
;MSSSRIVRASVVQACTPAYSLTDTLDKMERLTRLASERDRAQIAVFPEAFIGGYPKMSTFGVVVGDRSDLGREEFLKYYNAAIDIPSPAITRIEQISKETGVFIVTGVIERDLGTLYCTAIFVSPVHGFVGKHRKLVPTAAERLIWGQGDGSTLPVLETSFLPTAERATEVTTKISASICWYCEIHAGSIFVLISSPRENFMPLLRTYYYSQGTQLYCAPTVDARPAWQNSMVHIAIEGRCFVLSACQFAQEKDYPADHAVADVNARHPDNVMIAGGSVIVSPLGKILAGPLLGEEGVLSADLDLDDCIRGKFDLDTTGHYARPDVFELKANIY
;
A
#
# COMPACT_ATOMS: atom_id res chain seq x y z
N MET A 1 -11.65 -33.65 -9.72
CA MET A 1 -10.83 -32.81 -8.84
C MET A 1 -11.10 -31.38 -9.28
N SER A 2 -11.60 -30.50 -8.40
CA SER A 2 -11.78 -29.08 -8.71
C SER A 2 -10.40 -28.50 -9.02
N SER A 3 -10.24 -27.79 -10.14
CA SER A 3 -9.00 -27.08 -10.43
C SER A 3 -8.79 -26.02 -9.33
N SER A 4 -7.68 -26.07 -8.61
CA SER A 4 -7.38 -25.12 -7.56
C SER A 4 -7.30 -23.70 -8.15
N ARG A 5 -7.99 -22.75 -7.50
CA ARG A 5 -8.02 -21.31 -7.89
C ARG A 5 -6.81 -20.60 -7.31
N ILE A 6 -5.63 -20.90 -7.84
CA ILE A 6 -4.37 -20.36 -7.31
C ILE A 6 -3.96 -19.10 -8.07
N VAL A 7 -3.65 -18.04 -7.32
CA VAL A 7 -3.02 -16.81 -7.79
C VAL A 7 -1.63 -16.70 -7.18
N ARG A 8 -0.62 -16.46 -8.00
CA ARG A 8 0.73 -16.16 -7.52
C ARG A 8 0.87 -14.66 -7.27
N ALA A 9 1.10 -14.27 -6.03
CA ALA A 9 1.19 -12.88 -5.62
C ALA A 9 2.58 -12.54 -5.08
N SER A 10 2.99 -11.29 -5.31
CA SER A 10 4.20 -10.72 -4.74
C SER A 10 3.90 -9.44 -3.96
N VAL A 11 4.66 -9.22 -2.88
CA VAL A 11 4.78 -7.93 -2.21
C VAL A 11 6.22 -7.43 -2.36
N VAL A 12 6.35 -6.17 -2.73
CA VAL A 12 7.64 -5.51 -2.97
C VAL A 12 8.00 -4.66 -1.77
N GLN A 13 9.20 -4.85 -1.24
CA GLN A 13 9.78 -3.99 -0.20
C GLN A 13 10.86 -3.13 -0.82
N ALA A 14 10.57 -1.85 -1.03
CA ALA A 14 11.48 -0.90 -1.64
C ALA A 14 11.02 0.54 -1.36
N CYS A 15 11.91 1.52 -1.57
CA CYS A 15 11.58 2.93 -1.46
C CYS A 15 11.94 3.72 -2.73
N THR A 16 11.48 4.96 -2.78
CA THR A 16 11.81 5.94 -3.81
C THR A 16 13.27 6.38 -3.69
N PRO A 17 14.08 6.36 -4.76
CA PRO A 17 15.40 6.96 -4.75
C PRO A 17 15.31 8.50 -4.78
N ALA A 18 15.65 9.18 -3.69
CA ALA A 18 15.79 10.64 -3.57
C ALA A 18 14.63 11.47 -4.20
N TYR A 19 13.39 10.94 -4.15
CA TYR A 19 12.19 11.51 -4.80
C TYR A 19 12.28 11.61 -6.33
N SER A 20 13.24 10.93 -6.96
CA SER A 20 13.38 10.90 -8.41
C SER A 20 12.28 10.01 -9.04
N LEU A 21 11.39 10.65 -9.82
CA LEU A 21 10.32 9.94 -10.52
C LEU A 21 10.90 8.94 -11.54
N THR A 22 11.90 9.35 -12.33
CA THR A 22 12.50 8.50 -13.34
C THR A 22 13.14 7.26 -12.74
N ASP A 23 14.03 7.44 -11.73
CA ASP A 23 14.73 6.33 -11.09
C ASP A 23 13.75 5.40 -10.35
N THR A 24 12.63 5.96 -9.81
CA THR A 24 11.59 5.17 -9.17
C THR A 24 10.82 4.31 -10.17
N LEU A 25 10.49 4.84 -11.34
CA LEU A 25 9.82 4.07 -12.40
C LEU A 25 10.74 2.99 -12.97
N ASP A 26 12.02 3.27 -13.14
CA ASP A 26 13.01 2.27 -13.57
C ASP A 26 13.19 1.17 -12.50
N LYS A 27 13.22 1.55 -11.23
CA LYS A 27 13.23 0.61 -10.10
C LYS A 27 11.94 -0.25 -10.07
N MET A 28 10.77 0.37 -10.29
CA MET A 28 9.50 -0.35 -10.41
C MET A 28 9.54 -1.38 -11.52
N GLU A 29 9.99 -1.00 -12.71
CA GLU A 29 10.11 -1.93 -13.84
C GLU A 29 11.01 -3.11 -13.49
N ARG A 30 12.20 -2.86 -12.97
CA ARG A 30 13.15 -3.91 -12.58
C ARG A 30 12.55 -4.87 -11.55
N LEU A 31 11.86 -4.36 -10.51
CA LEU A 31 11.26 -5.18 -9.46
C LEU A 31 10.02 -5.93 -9.96
N THR A 32 9.23 -5.34 -10.86
CA THR A 32 8.09 -6.02 -11.48
C THR A 32 8.55 -7.14 -12.41
N ARG A 33 9.62 -6.92 -13.20
CA ARG A 33 10.24 -7.99 -14.01
C ARG A 33 10.76 -9.11 -13.13
N LEU A 34 11.43 -8.79 -12.01
CA LEU A 34 11.89 -9.80 -11.05
C LEU A 34 10.72 -10.63 -10.49
N ALA A 35 9.61 -9.98 -10.10
CA ALA A 35 8.41 -10.67 -9.65
C ALA A 35 7.79 -11.56 -10.74
N SER A 36 7.76 -11.09 -11.99
CA SER A 36 7.23 -11.85 -13.13
C SER A 36 8.15 -13.03 -13.52
N GLU A 37 9.43 -12.77 -13.76
CA GLU A 37 10.35 -13.74 -14.38
C GLU A 37 10.85 -14.78 -13.37
N ARG A 38 11.26 -14.34 -12.16
CA ARG A 38 11.75 -15.24 -11.11
C ARG A 38 10.61 -15.94 -10.37
N ASP A 39 9.59 -15.15 -9.96
CA ASP A 39 8.58 -15.61 -9.01
C ASP A 39 7.26 -15.99 -9.68
N ARG A 40 7.11 -15.73 -10.99
CA ARG A 40 5.89 -16.02 -11.77
C ARG A 40 4.65 -15.31 -11.20
N ALA A 41 4.82 -14.14 -10.63
CA ALA A 41 3.75 -13.36 -10.04
C ALA A 41 2.75 -12.86 -11.09
N GLN A 42 1.47 -12.95 -10.74
CA GLN A 42 0.36 -12.40 -11.53
C GLN A 42 -0.11 -11.05 -10.97
N ILE A 43 0.21 -10.78 -9.69
CA ILE A 43 -0.02 -9.50 -9.03
C ILE A 43 1.20 -9.12 -8.19
N ALA A 44 1.56 -7.84 -8.21
CA ALA A 44 2.59 -7.25 -7.36
C ALA A 44 2.05 -6.03 -6.62
N VAL A 45 2.24 -6.00 -5.29
CA VAL A 45 1.86 -4.86 -4.45
C VAL A 45 3.11 -4.12 -4.04
N PHE A 46 3.16 -2.83 -4.34
CA PHE A 46 4.22 -1.89 -3.96
C PHE A 46 3.80 -1.07 -2.75
N PRO A 47 4.75 -0.47 -2.00
CA PRO A 47 4.46 0.26 -0.76
C PRO A 47 3.61 1.52 -0.96
N GLU A 48 3.11 2.06 0.17
CA GLU A 48 2.56 3.42 0.29
C GLU A 48 3.58 4.44 -0.18
N ALA A 49 3.12 5.47 -0.93
CA ALA A 49 3.95 6.57 -1.43
C ALA A 49 5.24 6.10 -2.14
N PHE A 50 5.20 4.94 -2.81
CA PHE A 50 6.36 4.42 -3.54
C PHE A 50 6.76 5.37 -4.67
N ILE A 51 5.78 5.94 -5.40
CA ILE A 51 6.03 7.01 -6.37
C ILE A 51 5.76 8.36 -5.70
N GLY A 52 6.73 9.25 -5.75
CA GLY A 52 6.73 10.55 -5.08
C GLY A 52 7.43 10.55 -3.72
N GLY A 53 7.57 9.37 -3.08
CA GLY A 53 8.31 9.19 -1.83
C GLY A 53 7.48 9.48 -0.57
N TYR A 54 7.86 8.85 0.52
CA TYR A 54 7.33 9.14 1.84
C TYR A 54 8.26 10.12 2.58
N PRO A 55 7.80 11.33 2.97
CA PRO A 55 8.67 12.38 3.51
C PRO A 55 8.97 12.14 5.01
N LYS A 56 9.58 11.01 5.34
CA LYS A 56 9.89 10.59 6.71
C LYS A 56 10.71 11.66 7.43
N MET A 57 10.29 12.04 8.64
CA MET A 57 10.91 13.05 9.50
C MET A 57 10.78 14.51 9.04
N SER A 58 10.28 14.80 7.83
CA SER A 58 10.06 16.19 7.42
C SER A 58 8.90 16.84 8.17
N THR A 59 9.06 18.11 8.51
CA THR A 59 8.00 18.98 9.04
C THR A 59 7.55 20.01 8.04
N PHE A 60 8.20 20.11 6.88
CA PHE A 60 8.01 21.19 5.89
C PHE A 60 8.08 22.58 6.53
N GLY A 61 8.90 22.72 7.56
CA GLY A 61 9.08 23.99 8.30
C GLY A 61 7.79 24.56 8.90
N VAL A 62 6.79 23.70 9.17
CA VAL A 62 5.48 24.12 9.70
C VAL A 62 5.47 24.02 11.23
N VAL A 63 5.09 25.12 11.87
CA VAL A 63 4.62 25.17 13.26
C VAL A 63 3.24 25.84 13.29
N VAL A 64 2.45 25.60 14.34
CA VAL A 64 1.13 26.22 14.45
C VAL A 64 1.24 27.74 14.41
N GLY A 65 0.62 28.35 13.39
CA GLY A 65 0.63 29.81 13.19
C GLY A 65 1.79 30.34 12.33
N ASP A 66 2.78 29.52 11.96
CA ASP A 66 3.91 29.97 11.15
C ASP A 66 4.37 28.93 10.11
N ARG A 67 5.02 29.40 9.05
CA ARG A 67 5.56 28.60 7.93
C ARG A 67 6.85 29.27 7.42
N SER A 68 7.93 28.51 7.32
CA SER A 68 9.21 29.01 6.80
C SER A 68 9.27 29.02 5.28
N ASP A 69 10.10 29.88 4.69
CA ASP A 69 10.35 29.88 3.25
C ASP A 69 11.09 28.60 2.82
N LEU A 70 11.99 28.06 3.64
CA LEU A 70 12.65 26.78 3.41
C LEU A 70 11.63 25.65 3.34
N GLY A 71 10.60 25.67 4.19
CA GLY A 71 9.52 24.69 4.14
C GLY A 71 8.69 24.77 2.85
N ARG A 72 8.51 25.99 2.30
CA ARG A 72 7.84 26.16 0.99
C ARG A 72 8.67 25.58 -0.16
N GLU A 73 10.00 25.75 -0.12
CA GLU A 73 10.90 25.15 -1.10
C GLU A 73 10.93 23.62 -0.99
N GLU A 74 10.91 23.08 0.22
CA GLU A 74 10.79 21.61 0.45
C GLU A 74 9.47 21.07 -0.09
N PHE A 75 8.35 21.78 0.17
CA PHE A 75 7.05 21.41 -0.40
C PHE A 75 7.06 21.47 -1.93
N LEU A 76 7.68 22.47 -2.54
CA LEU A 76 7.79 22.58 -3.99
C LEU A 76 8.55 21.39 -4.59
N LYS A 77 9.67 20.98 -3.99
CA LYS A 77 10.41 19.77 -4.41
C LYS A 77 9.54 18.53 -4.33
N TYR A 78 8.84 18.36 -3.22
CA TYR A 78 7.94 17.22 -3.01
C TYR A 78 6.75 17.23 -3.97
N TYR A 79 6.16 18.41 -4.21
CA TYR A 79 5.10 18.61 -5.19
C TYR A 79 5.53 18.23 -6.62
N ASN A 80 6.78 18.55 -6.99
CA ASN A 80 7.32 18.20 -8.30
C ASN A 80 7.62 16.69 -8.46
N ALA A 81 7.82 15.96 -7.36
CA ALA A 81 7.99 14.52 -7.36
C ALA A 81 6.65 13.75 -7.46
N ALA A 82 5.53 14.43 -7.22
CA ALA A 82 4.19 13.88 -7.32
C ALA A 82 3.74 13.74 -8.79
N ILE A 83 2.75 12.88 -9.03
CA ILE A 83 2.23 12.61 -10.38
C ILE A 83 0.77 13.04 -10.50
N ASP A 84 0.39 13.52 -11.68
CA ASP A 84 -1.02 13.69 -12.04
C ASP A 84 -1.62 12.34 -12.49
N ILE A 85 -2.93 12.21 -12.38
CA ILE A 85 -3.67 11.06 -12.89
C ILE A 85 -4.81 11.58 -13.79
N PRO A 86 -4.72 11.40 -15.14
CA PRO A 86 -3.68 10.69 -15.91
C PRO A 86 -2.37 11.48 -16.09
N SER A 87 -1.29 10.78 -16.43
CA SER A 87 0.02 11.38 -16.75
C SER A 87 0.94 10.42 -17.51
N PRO A 88 2.09 10.89 -18.07
CA PRO A 88 3.09 10.00 -18.65
C PRO A 88 3.63 8.94 -17.65
N ALA A 89 3.65 9.24 -16.35
CA ALA A 89 4.03 8.26 -15.33
C ALA A 89 3.03 7.10 -15.27
N ILE A 90 1.73 7.38 -15.31
CA ILE A 90 0.69 6.34 -15.38
C ILE A 90 0.86 5.50 -16.65
N THR A 91 1.07 6.14 -17.81
CA THR A 91 1.31 5.42 -19.08
C THR A 91 2.54 4.49 -19.00
N ARG A 92 3.62 4.92 -18.30
CA ARG A 92 4.80 4.07 -18.09
C ARG A 92 4.46 2.86 -17.19
N ILE A 93 3.66 3.03 -16.14
CA ILE A 93 3.24 1.94 -15.25
C ILE A 93 2.33 0.96 -16.02
N GLU A 94 1.42 1.47 -16.85
CA GLU A 94 0.59 0.65 -17.74
C GLU A 94 1.44 -0.20 -18.69
N GLN A 95 2.49 0.40 -19.28
CA GLN A 95 3.44 -0.31 -20.13
C GLN A 95 4.18 -1.41 -19.36
N ILE A 96 4.70 -1.11 -18.16
CA ILE A 96 5.37 -2.10 -17.29
C ILE A 96 4.41 -3.26 -16.98
N SER A 97 3.18 -2.97 -16.57
CA SER A 97 2.16 -3.98 -16.28
C SER A 97 1.88 -4.85 -17.50
N LYS A 98 1.67 -4.24 -18.67
CA LYS A 98 1.38 -4.92 -19.93
C LYS A 98 2.54 -5.83 -20.38
N GLU A 99 3.78 -5.33 -20.34
CA GLU A 99 4.96 -6.08 -20.78
C GLU A 99 5.30 -7.26 -19.87
N THR A 100 5.05 -7.11 -18.56
CA THR A 100 5.34 -8.16 -17.59
C THR A 100 4.17 -9.11 -17.34
N GLY A 101 2.96 -8.75 -17.79
CA GLY A 101 1.73 -9.49 -17.50
C GLY A 101 1.29 -9.41 -16.02
N VAL A 102 1.86 -8.51 -15.24
CA VAL A 102 1.62 -8.39 -13.79
C VAL A 102 0.60 -7.30 -13.50
N PHE A 103 -0.45 -7.62 -12.74
CA PHE A 103 -1.35 -6.61 -12.16
C PHE A 103 -0.59 -5.85 -11.07
N ILE A 104 -0.53 -4.52 -11.17
CA ILE A 104 0.23 -3.68 -10.24
C ILE A 104 -0.71 -2.92 -9.31
N VAL A 105 -0.48 -3.03 -8.00
CA VAL A 105 -1.05 -2.13 -6.98
C VAL A 105 0.10 -1.36 -6.37
N THR A 106 0.05 -0.03 -6.41
CA THR A 106 1.16 0.80 -5.89
C THR A 106 0.66 2.07 -5.22
N GLY A 107 1.35 2.47 -4.14
CA GLY A 107 1.15 3.79 -3.54
C GLY A 107 1.86 4.88 -4.36
N VAL A 108 1.16 5.98 -4.58
CA VAL A 108 1.68 7.17 -5.27
C VAL A 108 1.33 8.42 -4.49
N ILE A 109 2.11 9.48 -4.66
CA ILE A 109 1.70 10.83 -4.32
C ILE A 109 1.03 11.40 -5.55
N GLU A 110 -0.29 11.50 -5.48
CA GLU A 110 -1.13 12.08 -6.53
C GLU A 110 -1.17 13.59 -6.35
N ARG A 111 -0.98 14.31 -7.44
CA ARG A 111 -1.20 15.74 -7.53
C ARG A 111 -2.53 16.00 -8.22
N ASP A 112 -3.38 16.80 -7.57
CA ASP A 112 -4.63 17.29 -8.14
C ASP A 112 -4.71 18.80 -7.86
N LEU A 113 -4.49 19.59 -8.91
CA LEU A 113 -4.28 21.04 -8.81
C LEU A 113 -3.15 21.37 -7.80
N GLY A 114 -3.45 22.14 -6.78
CA GLY A 114 -2.50 22.51 -5.71
C GLY A 114 -2.45 21.55 -4.53
N THR A 115 -3.22 20.46 -4.55
CA THR A 115 -3.33 19.52 -3.44
C THR A 115 -2.61 18.21 -3.76
N LEU A 116 -1.91 17.66 -2.77
CA LEU A 116 -1.30 16.33 -2.83
C LEU A 116 -2.17 15.33 -2.08
N TYR A 117 -2.26 14.11 -2.61
CA TYR A 117 -2.97 13.00 -1.97
C TYR A 117 -2.07 11.76 -1.91
N CYS A 118 -2.10 11.06 -0.80
CA CYS A 118 -1.57 9.71 -0.74
C CYS A 118 -2.59 8.77 -1.36
N THR A 119 -2.23 8.10 -2.44
CA THR A 119 -3.17 7.36 -3.29
C THR A 119 -2.63 5.98 -3.62
N ALA A 120 -3.45 4.94 -3.53
CA ALA A 120 -3.17 3.64 -4.15
C ALA A 120 -3.79 3.60 -5.54
N ILE A 121 -3.03 3.16 -6.53
CA ILE A 121 -3.51 2.96 -7.90
C ILE A 121 -3.48 1.48 -8.26
N PHE A 122 -4.36 1.10 -9.18
CA PHE A 122 -4.53 -0.25 -9.68
C PHE A 122 -4.33 -0.24 -11.20
N VAL A 123 -3.40 -1.06 -11.67
CA VAL A 123 -3.05 -1.13 -13.09
C VAL A 123 -3.09 -2.58 -13.57
N SER A 124 -3.99 -2.84 -14.49
CA SER A 124 -4.21 -4.15 -15.11
C SER A 124 -3.30 -4.34 -16.34
N PRO A 125 -2.69 -5.50 -16.53
CA PRO A 125 -1.91 -5.79 -17.74
C PRO A 125 -2.76 -5.79 -19.03
N VAL A 126 -4.09 -5.94 -18.90
CA VAL A 126 -5.03 -5.99 -20.03
C VAL A 126 -5.72 -4.66 -20.26
N HIS A 127 -6.11 -3.96 -19.17
CA HIS A 127 -6.98 -2.78 -19.22
C HIS A 127 -6.26 -1.47 -18.88
N GLY A 128 -4.98 -1.51 -18.52
CA GLY A 128 -4.24 -0.33 -18.04
C GLY A 128 -4.70 0.12 -16.68
N PHE A 129 -4.74 1.43 -16.45
CA PHE A 129 -5.24 2.02 -15.20
C PHE A 129 -6.74 1.72 -15.02
N VAL A 130 -7.09 1.03 -13.94
CA VAL A 130 -8.47 0.56 -13.69
C VAL A 130 -9.10 1.18 -12.43
N GLY A 131 -8.34 1.93 -11.64
CA GLY A 131 -8.91 2.60 -10.47
C GLY A 131 -7.86 3.15 -9.52
N LYS A 132 -8.33 3.94 -8.57
CA LYS A 132 -7.53 4.51 -7.49
C LYS A 132 -8.30 4.57 -6.19
N HIS A 133 -7.56 4.60 -5.08
CA HIS A 133 -8.06 4.90 -3.75
C HIS A 133 -7.22 6.00 -3.12
N ARG A 134 -7.81 7.18 -2.87
CA ARG A 134 -7.20 8.25 -2.08
C ARG A 134 -7.35 7.94 -0.59
N LYS A 135 -6.27 7.97 0.15
CA LYS A 135 -6.27 7.79 1.61
C LYS A 135 -7.31 8.70 2.25
N LEU A 136 -8.31 8.11 2.91
CA LEU A 136 -9.45 8.85 3.48
C LEU A 136 -8.99 9.89 4.50
N VAL A 137 -8.05 9.51 5.37
CA VAL A 137 -7.52 10.42 6.38
C VAL A 137 -6.01 10.26 6.48
N PRO A 138 -5.22 11.28 6.09
CA PRO A 138 -3.79 11.30 6.35
C PRO A 138 -3.51 11.26 7.85
N THR A 139 -2.42 10.60 8.23
CA THR A 139 -2.07 10.31 9.61
C THR A 139 -1.29 11.47 10.24
N ALA A 140 -1.73 11.98 11.40
CA ALA A 140 -1.00 12.98 12.21
C ALA A 140 -0.45 14.14 11.35
N ALA A 141 0.89 14.30 11.29
CA ALA A 141 1.58 15.35 10.56
C ALA A 141 1.42 15.26 9.03
N GLU A 142 1.05 14.11 8.47
CA GLU A 142 0.73 13.99 7.05
C GLU A 142 -0.37 14.97 6.60
N ARG A 143 -1.28 15.35 7.52
CA ARG A 143 -2.34 16.35 7.27
C ARG A 143 -1.81 17.75 6.94
N LEU A 144 -0.54 18.01 7.17
CA LEU A 144 0.09 19.28 6.79
C LEU A 144 0.30 19.38 5.28
N ILE A 145 0.42 18.22 4.60
CA ILE A 145 0.84 18.14 3.21
C ILE A 145 -0.16 17.36 2.32
N TRP A 146 -0.96 16.46 2.88
CA TRP A 146 -1.89 15.64 2.10
C TRP A 146 -3.34 15.97 2.41
N GLY A 147 -4.14 16.05 1.35
CA GLY A 147 -5.60 16.15 1.41
C GLY A 147 -6.25 14.82 1.84
N GLN A 148 -7.48 14.92 2.31
CA GLN A 148 -8.32 13.78 2.64
C GLN A 148 -8.99 13.23 1.37
N GLY A 149 -9.02 11.90 1.25
CA GLY A 149 -9.87 11.22 0.27
C GLY A 149 -11.34 11.20 0.71
N ASP A 150 -12.19 10.69 -0.17
CA ASP A 150 -13.62 10.55 0.07
C ASP A 150 -14.16 9.22 -0.47
N GLY A 151 -15.48 9.03 -0.38
CA GLY A 151 -16.14 7.80 -0.81
C GLY A 151 -16.10 7.54 -2.31
N SER A 152 -15.77 8.54 -3.16
CA SER A 152 -15.70 8.36 -4.61
C SER A 152 -14.58 7.45 -5.06
N THR A 153 -13.59 7.19 -4.18
CA THR A 153 -12.41 6.38 -4.46
C THR A 153 -12.26 5.19 -3.51
N LEU A 154 -13.33 4.40 -3.33
CA LEU A 154 -13.33 3.15 -2.55
C LEU A 154 -13.57 1.92 -3.45
N PRO A 155 -12.68 1.63 -4.42
CA PRO A 155 -12.93 0.55 -5.37
C PRO A 155 -12.75 -0.82 -4.72
N VAL A 156 -13.65 -1.74 -5.09
CA VAL A 156 -13.39 -3.18 -5.02
C VAL A 156 -13.45 -3.68 -6.46
N LEU A 157 -12.28 -3.97 -7.01
CA LEU A 157 -12.12 -4.27 -8.43
C LEU A 157 -12.21 -5.78 -8.64
N GLU A 158 -13.09 -6.20 -9.56
CA GLU A 158 -13.08 -7.56 -10.06
C GLU A 158 -12.07 -7.67 -11.20
N THR A 159 -11.16 -8.63 -11.12
CA THR A 159 -10.14 -8.88 -12.14
C THR A 159 -9.95 -10.37 -12.36
N SER A 160 -9.53 -10.71 -13.57
CA SER A 160 -9.19 -12.08 -13.95
C SER A 160 -7.70 -12.21 -14.19
N PHE A 161 -7.10 -13.23 -13.59
CA PHE A 161 -5.74 -13.65 -13.88
C PHE A 161 -5.77 -14.76 -14.91
N LEU A 162 -5.12 -14.52 -16.06
CA LEU A 162 -5.07 -15.45 -17.17
C LEU A 162 -4.32 -16.73 -16.81
N PRO A 163 -4.64 -17.84 -17.49
CA PRO A 163 -3.87 -19.07 -17.36
C PRO A 163 -2.39 -18.85 -17.65
N THR A 164 -1.54 -19.57 -16.93
CA THR A 164 -0.10 -19.63 -17.18
C THR A 164 0.29 -21.04 -17.62
N ALA A 165 1.54 -21.24 -18.07
CA ALA A 165 2.03 -22.57 -18.43
C ALA A 165 1.89 -23.61 -17.29
N GLU A 166 1.89 -23.13 -16.03
CA GLU A 166 1.81 -23.96 -14.83
C GLU A 166 0.37 -24.03 -14.26
N ARG A 167 -0.54 -23.16 -14.71
CA ARG A 167 -1.91 -22.99 -14.18
C ARG A 167 -2.89 -22.83 -15.34
N ALA A 168 -3.58 -23.90 -15.66
CA ALA A 168 -4.40 -24.01 -16.86
C ALA A 168 -5.75 -23.28 -16.81
N THR A 169 -6.13 -22.67 -15.67
CA THR A 169 -7.42 -22.01 -15.47
C THR A 169 -7.30 -20.52 -15.23
N GLU A 170 -8.20 -19.77 -15.87
CA GLU A 170 -8.43 -18.36 -15.52
C GLU A 170 -9.03 -18.26 -14.11
N VAL A 171 -8.55 -17.29 -13.33
CA VAL A 171 -8.97 -17.09 -11.95
C VAL A 171 -9.48 -15.67 -11.74
N THR A 172 -10.80 -15.55 -11.53
CA THR A 172 -11.42 -14.26 -11.19
C THR A 172 -11.39 -14.04 -9.68
N THR A 173 -11.07 -12.82 -9.25
CA THR A 173 -10.98 -12.41 -7.85
C THR A 173 -11.33 -10.94 -7.66
N LYS A 174 -11.62 -10.55 -6.42
CA LYS A 174 -11.91 -9.17 -6.03
C LYS A 174 -10.76 -8.59 -5.19
N ILE A 175 -10.27 -7.44 -5.62
CA ILE A 175 -9.11 -6.75 -5.04
C ILE A 175 -9.55 -5.41 -4.46
N SER A 176 -9.12 -5.11 -3.25
CA SER A 176 -9.20 -3.77 -2.64
C SER A 176 -7.84 -3.34 -2.09
N ALA A 177 -7.68 -2.06 -1.81
CA ALA A 177 -6.51 -1.55 -1.11
C ALA A 177 -6.89 -0.55 -0.03
N SER A 178 -6.14 -0.55 1.06
CA SER A 178 -6.21 0.41 2.16
C SER A 178 -4.80 0.83 2.56
N ILE A 179 -4.59 2.13 2.71
CA ILE A 179 -3.27 2.73 2.94
C ILE A 179 -3.13 3.08 4.41
N CYS A 180 -2.00 2.76 5.05
CA CYS A 180 -1.83 3.04 6.47
C CYS A 180 -0.40 3.31 6.89
N TRP A 181 -0.21 4.35 7.71
CA TRP A 181 1.04 4.60 8.43
C TRP A 181 0.81 5.06 9.87
N TYR A 182 1.81 4.84 10.73
CA TYR A 182 1.90 5.31 12.11
C TYR A 182 3.25 5.96 12.39
N CYS A 183 3.24 7.13 13.04
CA CYS A 183 4.46 7.78 13.54
C CYS A 183 4.60 7.51 15.04
N GLU A 184 5.73 6.91 15.45
CA GLU A 184 6.26 7.10 16.80
C GLU A 184 7.22 8.28 16.75
N ILE A 185 6.88 9.36 17.46
CA ILE A 185 7.82 10.42 17.72
C ILE A 185 8.61 10.00 18.96
N HIS A 186 9.84 9.61 18.77
CA HIS A 186 10.82 9.51 19.85
C HIS A 186 11.31 10.91 20.20
N ALA A 187 10.46 11.71 20.88
CA ALA A 187 10.92 12.90 21.58
C ALA A 187 11.17 12.47 23.02
N GLY A 188 12.40 12.64 23.49
CA GLY A 188 12.83 12.17 24.79
C GLY A 188 11.81 12.39 25.90
N SER A 189 11.45 11.32 26.58
CA SER A 189 10.70 11.23 27.84
C SER A 189 9.22 11.59 27.86
N ILE A 190 8.54 11.88 26.75
CA ILE A 190 7.08 12.07 26.75
C ILE A 190 6.45 11.16 25.68
N PHE A 191 5.75 10.11 26.14
CA PHE A 191 4.88 9.31 25.28
C PHE A 191 3.64 10.10 24.94
N VAL A 192 3.60 10.76 23.79
CA VAL A 192 2.36 11.31 23.25
C VAL A 192 1.74 10.24 22.35
N LEU A 193 0.78 9.50 22.89
CA LEU A 193 -0.12 8.65 22.11
C LEU A 193 -1.03 9.55 21.27
N ILE A 194 -0.56 9.99 20.11
CA ILE A 194 -1.44 10.60 19.11
C ILE A 194 -2.17 9.46 18.40
N SER A 195 -3.39 9.14 18.86
CA SER A 195 -4.29 8.24 18.15
C SER A 195 -4.73 8.93 16.85
N SER A 196 -4.12 8.57 15.75
CA SER A 196 -4.46 9.11 14.44
C SER A 196 -5.20 8.04 13.63
N PRO A 197 -6.25 8.39 12.85
CA PRO A 197 -6.97 7.42 12.06
C PRO A 197 -6.04 6.80 11.01
N ARG A 198 -6.04 5.48 11.00
CA ARG A 198 -5.28 4.60 10.10
C ARG A 198 -6.31 3.78 9.36
N GLU A 199 -6.33 3.79 8.05
CA GLU A 199 -7.39 3.12 7.30
C GLU A 199 -7.49 1.63 7.62
N ASN A 200 -6.33 0.94 7.73
CA ASN A 200 -6.32 -0.45 8.13
C ASN A 200 -6.83 -0.68 9.57
N PHE A 201 -6.96 0.38 10.37
CA PHE A 201 -7.57 0.35 11.70
C PHE A 201 -8.98 0.97 11.73
N MET A 202 -9.57 1.29 10.56
CA MET A 202 -10.97 1.72 10.45
C MET A 202 -11.88 0.51 10.28
N PRO A 203 -12.62 0.05 11.33
CA PRO A 203 -13.45 -1.14 11.23
C PRO A 203 -14.52 -1.02 10.15
N LEU A 204 -15.14 0.16 10.00
CA LEU A 204 -16.21 0.39 9.01
C LEU A 204 -15.68 0.29 7.57
N LEU A 205 -14.48 0.80 7.28
CA LEU A 205 -13.86 0.67 5.96
C LEU A 205 -13.55 -0.80 5.63
N ARG A 206 -12.98 -1.53 6.58
CA ARG A 206 -12.73 -2.96 6.40
C ARG A 206 -14.03 -3.74 6.18
N THR A 207 -15.06 -3.46 6.99
CA THR A 207 -16.37 -4.09 6.84
C THR A 207 -16.99 -3.78 5.48
N TYR A 208 -16.83 -2.55 4.97
CA TYR A 208 -17.25 -2.21 3.62
C TYR A 208 -16.55 -3.09 2.58
N TYR A 209 -15.22 -3.20 2.61
CA TYR A 209 -14.48 -4.03 1.67
C TYR A 209 -14.86 -5.53 1.77
N TYR A 210 -15.04 -6.05 2.98
CA TYR A 210 -15.49 -7.42 3.18
C TYR A 210 -16.89 -7.65 2.62
N SER A 211 -17.81 -6.70 2.80
CA SER A 211 -19.18 -6.79 2.28
C SER A 211 -19.24 -6.77 0.74
N GLN A 212 -18.24 -6.18 0.10
CA GLN A 212 -18.09 -6.22 -1.36
C GLN A 212 -17.41 -7.50 -1.86
N GLY A 213 -17.01 -8.39 -0.96
CA GLY A 213 -16.43 -9.70 -1.27
C GLY A 213 -14.95 -9.67 -1.61
N THR A 214 -14.17 -8.74 -1.06
CA THR A 214 -12.71 -8.68 -1.21
C THR A 214 -12.07 -10.03 -0.85
N GLN A 215 -11.24 -10.56 -1.74
CA GLN A 215 -10.44 -11.76 -1.54
C GLN A 215 -8.95 -11.46 -1.41
N LEU A 216 -8.47 -10.42 -2.13
CA LEU A 216 -7.11 -9.90 -2.02
C LEU A 216 -7.16 -8.48 -1.43
N TYR A 217 -6.78 -8.36 -0.17
CA TYR A 217 -6.71 -7.11 0.54
C TYR A 217 -5.28 -6.58 0.49
N CYS A 218 -5.03 -5.58 -0.35
CA CYS A 218 -3.73 -4.94 -0.48
C CYS A 218 -3.56 -3.88 0.61
N ALA A 219 -2.43 -3.93 1.33
CA ALA A 219 -2.12 -3.02 2.43
C ALA A 219 -0.75 -2.34 2.21
N PRO A 220 -0.62 -1.42 1.23
CA PRO A 220 0.55 -0.57 1.09
C PRO A 220 0.79 0.23 2.37
N THR A 221 2.04 0.27 2.85
CA THR A 221 2.35 0.89 4.14
C THR A 221 3.79 1.40 4.22
N VAL A 222 4.04 2.23 5.23
CA VAL A 222 5.37 2.55 5.77
C VAL A 222 5.47 2.21 7.26
N ASP A 223 4.50 1.46 7.81
CA ASP A 223 4.48 1.03 9.21
C ASP A 223 5.36 -0.21 9.39
N ALA A 224 6.58 -0.01 9.90
CA ALA A 224 7.56 -1.06 10.16
C ALA A 224 7.52 -1.63 11.58
N ARG A 225 6.51 -1.27 12.40
CA ARG A 225 6.43 -1.72 13.79
C ARG A 225 5.98 -3.18 13.92
N PRO A 226 6.41 -3.89 14.98
CA PRO A 226 5.93 -5.27 15.24
C PRO A 226 4.41 -5.39 15.34
N ALA A 227 3.73 -4.38 15.91
CA ALA A 227 2.26 -4.34 16.03
C ALA A 227 1.54 -4.39 14.66
N TRP A 228 2.20 -3.95 13.57
CA TRP A 228 1.65 -4.02 12.22
C TRP A 228 1.40 -5.45 11.78
N GLN A 229 2.31 -6.37 12.10
CA GLN A 229 2.18 -7.79 11.76
C GLN A 229 0.92 -8.41 12.38
N ASN A 230 0.65 -8.09 13.66
CA ASN A 230 -0.56 -8.55 14.35
C ASN A 230 -1.82 -8.03 13.68
N SER A 231 -1.81 -6.79 13.19
CA SER A 231 -2.93 -6.19 12.48
C SER A 231 -3.18 -6.86 11.14
N MET A 232 -2.14 -7.20 10.39
CA MET A 232 -2.27 -7.90 9.11
C MET A 232 -2.87 -9.31 9.29
N VAL A 233 -2.43 -10.02 10.31
CA VAL A 233 -3.00 -11.32 10.70
C VAL A 233 -4.46 -11.17 11.12
N HIS A 234 -4.78 -10.16 11.94
CA HIS A 234 -6.16 -9.89 12.37
C HIS A 234 -7.08 -9.60 11.18
N ILE A 235 -6.66 -8.71 10.26
CA ILE A 235 -7.45 -8.34 9.06
C ILE A 235 -7.72 -9.57 8.18
N ALA A 236 -6.73 -10.42 7.99
CA ALA A 236 -6.89 -11.65 7.21
C ALA A 236 -7.92 -12.59 7.85
N ILE A 237 -7.87 -12.78 9.17
CA ILE A 237 -8.80 -13.62 9.92
C ILE A 237 -10.21 -13.00 9.94
N GLU A 238 -10.33 -11.69 10.21
CA GLU A 238 -11.60 -10.98 10.28
C GLU A 238 -12.34 -10.98 8.93
N GLY A 239 -11.61 -10.70 7.84
CA GLY A 239 -12.18 -10.57 6.49
C GLY A 239 -12.24 -11.88 5.70
N ARG A 240 -11.60 -12.96 6.19
CA ARG A 240 -11.40 -14.21 5.43
C ARG A 240 -10.86 -13.94 4.04
N CYS A 241 -9.85 -13.08 3.96
CA CYS A 241 -9.18 -12.66 2.73
C CYS A 241 -7.66 -12.81 2.88
N PHE A 242 -6.96 -12.90 1.76
CA PHE A 242 -5.50 -12.77 1.76
C PHE A 242 -5.12 -11.31 2.02
N VAL A 243 -4.11 -11.08 2.85
CA VAL A 243 -3.53 -9.75 3.06
C VAL A 243 -2.15 -9.69 2.41
N LEU A 244 -1.98 -8.71 1.51
CA LEU A 244 -0.76 -8.42 0.78
C LEU A 244 -0.21 -7.08 1.29
N SER A 245 0.64 -7.10 2.31
CA SER A 245 1.20 -5.89 2.89
C SER A 245 2.60 -5.62 2.38
N ALA A 246 2.77 -4.51 1.66
CA ALA A 246 4.04 -4.03 1.14
C ALA A 246 4.49 -2.82 1.94
N CYS A 247 5.62 -2.93 2.64
CA CYS A 247 6.24 -1.86 3.41
C CYS A 247 7.46 -1.30 2.68
N GLN A 248 7.77 -0.02 2.87
CA GLN A 248 9.04 0.51 2.42
C GLN A 248 10.18 -0.03 3.30
N PHE A 249 11.35 -0.25 2.70
CA PHE A 249 12.62 -0.22 3.39
C PHE A 249 13.39 0.98 2.87
N ALA A 250 13.78 1.89 3.76
CA ALA A 250 14.48 3.11 3.39
C ALA A 250 15.58 3.44 4.37
N GLN A 251 16.70 3.87 3.84
CA GLN A 251 17.84 4.40 4.59
C GLN A 251 17.99 5.90 4.31
N GLU A 252 18.78 6.59 5.11
CA GLU A 252 18.96 8.05 4.96
C GLU A 252 19.53 8.43 3.59
N LYS A 253 20.39 7.59 3.02
CA LYS A 253 20.94 7.76 1.65
C LYS A 253 19.88 7.73 0.53
N ASP A 254 18.70 7.16 0.79
CA ASP A 254 17.61 7.06 -0.17
C ASP A 254 16.80 8.38 -0.25
N TYR A 255 17.08 9.35 0.61
CA TYR A 255 16.45 10.65 0.63
C TYR A 255 17.35 11.72 -0.03
N PRO A 256 16.78 12.86 -0.49
CA PRO A 256 17.58 13.99 -0.95
C PRO A 256 18.62 14.43 0.09
N ALA A 257 19.79 14.89 -0.35
CA ALA A 257 20.87 15.28 0.54
C ALA A 257 20.49 16.41 1.52
N ASP A 258 19.52 17.24 1.12
CA ASP A 258 18.97 18.34 1.92
C ASP A 258 17.64 17.96 2.63
N HIS A 259 17.29 16.68 2.65
CA HIS A 259 16.12 16.22 3.38
C HIS A 259 16.24 16.54 4.87
N ALA A 260 15.13 17.03 5.46
CA ALA A 260 15.11 17.37 6.87
C ALA A 260 15.29 16.11 7.75
N VAL A 261 16.19 16.19 8.70
CA VAL A 261 16.40 15.19 9.74
C VAL A 261 16.38 15.87 11.11
N ALA A 262 15.98 15.12 12.13
CA ALA A 262 15.86 15.68 13.48
C ALA A 262 17.20 16.18 14.06
N ASP A 263 18.31 15.52 13.73
CA ASP A 263 19.66 15.91 14.13
C ASP A 263 20.62 15.76 12.96
N VAL A 264 21.07 16.90 12.41
CA VAL A 264 22.03 16.95 11.31
C VAL A 264 23.41 16.38 11.68
N ASN A 265 23.78 16.37 12.96
CA ASN A 265 25.06 15.81 13.42
C ASN A 265 25.03 14.28 13.54
N ALA A 266 23.85 13.68 13.59
CA ALA A 266 23.66 12.23 13.63
C ALA A 266 23.46 11.61 12.24
N ARG A 267 23.64 12.36 11.15
CA ARG A 267 23.50 11.86 9.77
C ARG A 267 24.49 10.74 9.49
N HIS A 268 23.95 9.62 8.97
CA HIS A 268 24.77 8.54 8.44
C HIS A 268 23.98 7.86 7.30
N PRO A 269 24.58 7.65 6.13
CA PRO A 269 23.85 7.14 4.94
C PRO A 269 23.10 5.83 5.18
N ASP A 270 23.59 4.99 6.09
CA ASP A 270 22.98 3.69 6.39
C ASP A 270 22.01 3.72 7.58
N ASN A 271 21.71 4.89 8.16
CA ASN A 271 20.65 5.01 9.16
C ASN A 271 19.33 4.51 8.57
N VAL A 272 18.70 3.55 9.24
CA VAL A 272 17.41 2.99 8.81
C VAL A 272 16.30 3.95 9.17
N MET A 273 15.64 4.49 8.17
CA MET A 273 14.50 5.39 8.30
C MET A 273 13.16 4.64 8.36
N ILE A 274 13.05 3.56 7.58
CA ILE A 274 11.90 2.65 7.54
C ILE A 274 12.45 1.23 7.44
N ALA A 275 12.11 0.36 8.39
CA ALA A 275 12.79 -0.92 8.58
C ALA A 275 12.23 -2.08 7.74
N GLY A 276 11.18 -1.87 6.95
CA GLY A 276 10.51 -2.94 6.22
C GLY A 276 9.40 -3.60 7.03
N GLY A 277 9.13 -4.87 6.76
CA GLY A 277 8.06 -5.65 7.39
C GLY A 277 6.98 -6.11 6.42
N SER A 278 7.31 -6.17 5.13
CA SER A 278 6.38 -6.71 4.11
C SER A 278 6.01 -8.16 4.41
N VAL A 279 4.72 -8.51 4.23
CA VAL A 279 4.20 -9.82 4.61
C VAL A 279 3.01 -10.23 3.73
N ILE A 280 2.85 -11.53 3.48
CA ILE A 280 1.68 -12.13 2.86
C ILE A 280 1.02 -13.06 3.90
N VAL A 281 -0.28 -12.85 4.15
CA VAL A 281 -1.04 -13.61 5.15
C VAL A 281 -2.26 -14.28 4.50
N SER A 282 -2.50 -15.54 4.87
CA SER A 282 -3.67 -16.31 4.39
C SER A 282 -4.96 -15.95 5.15
N PRO A 283 -6.15 -16.29 4.62
CA PRO A 283 -7.45 -16.05 5.26
C PRO A 283 -7.61 -16.66 6.66
N LEU A 284 -6.77 -17.63 6.99
CA LEU A 284 -6.74 -18.31 8.29
C LEU A 284 -5.62 -17.79 9.22
N GLY A 285 -4.98 -16.67 8.85
CA GLY A 285 -3.97 -15.99 9.66
C GLY A 285 -2.57 -16.59 9.56
N LYS A 286 -2.32 -17.57 8.68
CA LYS A 286 -1.00 -18.12 8.45
C LYS A 286 -0.14 -17.14 7.64
N ILE A 287 1.05 -16.81 8.11
CA ILE A 287 2.05 -16.08 7.33
C ILE A 287 2.57 -17.01 6.23
N LEU A 288 2.37 -16.63 4.98
CA LEU A 288 2.80 -17.38 3.80
C LEU A 288 4.20 -16.96 3.34
N ALA A 289 4.53 -15.66 3.49
CA ALA A 289 5.85 -15.12 3.19
C ALA A 289 6.12 -13.90 4.08
N GLY A 290 7.35 -13.73 4.55
CA GLY A 290 7.78 -12.62 5.40
C GLY A 290 7.65 -12.91 6.91
N PRO A 291 7.75 -11.87 7.78
CA PRO A 291 8.08 -10.49 7.41
C PRO A 291 9.52 -10.33 6.88
N LEU A 292 9.71 -9.50 5.85
CA LEU A 292 11.03 -9.10 5.36
C LEU A 292 11.47 -7.84 6.14
N LEU A 293 12.64 -7.87 6.72
CA LEU A 293 13.19 -6.79 7.54
C LEU A 293 14.60 -6.42 7.11
N GLY A 294 14.94 -5.13 7.14
CA GLY A 294 16.31 -4.64 7.02
C GLY A 294 16.91 -4.63 5.62
N GLU A 295 16.15 -4.94 4.59
CA GLU A 295 16.61 -4.96 3.20
C GLU A 295 15.49 -4.71 2.19
N GLU A 296 15.83 -4.31 0.98
CA GLU A 296 14.91 -4.31 -0.15
C GLU A 296 14.75 -5.73 -0.73
N GLY A 297 13.54 -6.05 -1.19
CA GLY A 297 13.30 -7.36 -1.78
C GLY A 297 11.88 -7.59 -2.29
N VAL A 298 11.67 -8.78 -2.82
CA VAL A 298 10.37 -9.26 -3.30
C VAL A 298 10.07 -10.59 -2.62
N LEU A 299 8.94 -10.62 -1.91
CA LEU A 299 8.36 -11.83 -1.31
C LEU A 299 7.21 -12.32 -2.17
N SER A 300 7.08 -13.63 -2.33
CA SER A 300 6.04 -14.21 -3.17
C SER A 300 5.43 -15.45 -2.54
N ALA A 301 4.12 -15.65 -2.77
CA ALA A 301 3.39 -16.82 -2.31
C ALA A 301 2.30 -17.23 -3.29
N ASP A 302 1.94 -18.52 -3.27
CA ASP A 302 0.74 -19.04 -3.92
C ASP A 302 -0.46 -18.84 -3.00
N LEU A 303 -1.54 -18.29 -3.56
CA LEU A 303 -2.78 -17.96 -2.87
C LEU A 303 -3.88 -18.88 -3.43
N ASP A 304 -4.28 -19.89 -2.68
CA ASP A 304 -5.46 -20.71 -3.02
C ASP A 304 -6.72 -19.93 -2.61
N LEU A 305 -7.39 -19.30 -3.58
CA LEU A 305 -8.58 -18.48 -3.30
C LEU A 305 -9.74 -19.26 -2.68
N ASP A 306 -9.72 -20.59 -2.77
CA ASP A 306 -10.70 -21.43 -2.08
C ASP A 306 -10.51 -21.40 -0.55
N ASP A 307 -9.33 -20.97 -0.05
CA ASP A 307 -9.13 -20.76 1.38
C ASP A 307 -9.98 -19.61 1.95
N CYS A 308 -10.36 -18.62 1.12
CA CYS A 308 -11.34 -17.61 1.52
C CYS A 308 -12.70 -18.26 1.84
N ILE A 309 -13.11 -19.26 1.05
CA ILE A 309 -14.37 -19.97 1.27
C ILE A 309 -14.24 -20.95 2.43
N ARG A 310 -13.12 -21.69 2.52
CA ARG A 310 -12.86 -22.60 3.66
C ARG A 310 -12.91 -21.84 4.99
N GLY A 311 -12.30 -20.63 5.02
CA GLY A 311 -12.32 -19.78 6.21
C GLY A 311 -13.72 -19.27 6.56
N LYS A 312 -14.58 -19.03 5.58
CA LYS A 312 -15.96 -18.59 5.82
C LYS A 312 -16.87 -19.68 6.41
N PHE A 313 -16.43 -20.92 6.48
CA PHE A 313 -17.17 -21.99 7.13
C PHE A 313 -17.41 -21.70 8.63
N ASP A 314 -16.39 -21.21 9.33
CA ASP A 314 -16.46 -20.93 10.76
C ASP A 314 -16.65 -19.44 11.09
N LEU A 315 -16.29 -18.52 10.19
CA LEU A 315 -16.48 -17.08 10.39
C LEU A 315 -16.71 -16.36 9.06
N ASP A 316 -17.89 -15.80 8.84
CA ASP A 316 -18.17 -14.83 7.79
C ASP A 316 -18.82 -13.60 8.39
N THR A 317 -17.99 -12.55 8.63
CA THR A 317 -18.40 -11.30 9.28
C THR A 317 -19.42 -10.51 8.49
N THR A 318 -19.59 -10.80 7.19
CA THR A 318 -20.57 -10.16 6.32
C THR A 318 -21.67 -11.13 5.86
N GLY A 319 -21.59 -12.39 6.29
CA GLY A 319 -22.56 -13.46 6.05
C GLY A 319 -23.24 -13.92 7.35
N HIS A 320 -23.05 -15.19 7.74
CA HIS A 320 -23.76 -15.79 8.88
C HIS A 320 -23.40 -15.23 10.25
N TYR A 321 -22.33 -14.45 10.39
CA TYR A 321 -22.02 -13.66 11.61
C TYR A 321 -22.48 -12.20 11.49
N ALA A 322 -23.00 -11.76 10.34
CA ALA A 322 -23.61 -10.45 10.22
C ALA A 322 -24.97 -10.42 10.96
N ARG A 323 -25.31 -9.26 11.49
CA ARG A 323 -26.60 -8.99 12.14
C ARG A 323 -27.24 -7.76 11.52
N PRO A 324 -27.70 -7.84 10.22
CA PRO A 324 -28.31 -6.71 9.52
C PRO A 324 -29.63 -6.25 10.14
N ASP A 325 -30.22 -7.08 11.01
CA ASP A 325 -31.36 -6.74 11.85
C ASP A 325 -30.98 -5.82 13.04
N VAL A 326 -29.68 -5.72 13.37
CA VAL A 326 -29.15 -4.91 14.50
C VAL A 326 -28.26 -3.77 14.01
N PHE A 327 -27.43 -4.02 12.97
CA PHE A 327 -26.44 -3.07 12.48
C PHE A 327 -26.59 -2.86 10.97
N GLU A 328 -26.62 -1.61 10.55
CA GLU A 328 -26.60 -1.20 9.13
C GLU A 328 -25.31 -0.45 8.84
N LEU A 329 -24.55 -0.91 7.84
CA LEU A 329 -23.42 -0.18 7.28
C LEU A 329 -23.87 0.56 6.03
N LYS A 330 -23.78 1.89 6.04
CA LYS A 330 -24.02 2.73 4.87
C LYS A 330 -22.74 3.48 4.50
N ALA A 331 -22.23 3.21 3.31
CA ALA A 331 -21.11 3.95 2.73
C ALA A 331 -21.64 4.98 1.72
N ASN A 332 -21.16 6.22 1.80
CA ASN A 332 -21.43 7.26 0.81
C ASN A 332 -20.38 7.15 -0.30
N ILE A 333 -20.69 6.35 -1.32
CA ILE A 333 -19.91 6.22 -2.57
C ILE A 333 -20.65 7.01 -3.64
N TYR A 334 -19.98 8.02 -4.21
CA TYR A 334 -20.58 8.94 -5.20
C TYR A 334 -20.13 8.57 -6.61
#